data_b0fe634d928792bc625b49a9638ec942
#
_entry.id   b0fe634d928792bc625b49a9638ec942
#
_cell.length_a   1.000
_cell.length_b   1.000
_cell.length_c   1.000
_cell.angle_alpha   90.00
_cell.angle_beta   90.00
_cell.angle_gamma   90.00
#
_symmetry.space_group_name_H-M   'P 1'
#
loop_
_entity.id
_entity.type
_entity.pdbx_description
1 polymer ?
#
loop_
_entity_poly.entity_id
_entity_poly.type
_entity_poly.pdbx_seq_one_letter_code
_entity_poly.pdbx_strand_id
1 'polypeptide(L)'
;MNVTCEQSGDVVIVHAGPARLMHPSLSEFSTLVTGEIARGTRKIVINFGGVEYLDSAAIGCLMDLYRQATAAGATLKLAGLRSRVETMLTLTGTNQFMETHPDAATAVKSF
;
A
#
# COMPACT_ATOMS: atom_id res chain seq x y z
N MET A 1 -12.86 -11.00 -4.93
CA MET A 1 -11.63 -10.74 -4.17
C MET A 1 -10.68 -9.91 -5.00
N ASN A 2 -10.35 -8.75 -4.52
CA ASN A 2 -9.64 -7.77 -5.35
C ASN A 2 -8.29 -7.35 -4.80
N VAL A 3 -7.84 -8.01 -3.74
CA VAL A 3 -6.52 -7.78 -3.18
C VAL A 3 -5.64 -8.96 -3.53
N THR A 4 -4.55 -8.72 -4.24
CA THR A 4 -3.65 -9.77 -4.68
C THR A 4 -2.20 -9.38 -4.41
N CYS A 5 -1.30 -10.34 -4.52
CA CYS A 5 0.11 -10.19 -4.23
C CYS A 5 0.93 -10.74 -5.39
N GLU A 6 2.01 -10.06 -5.72
CA GLU A 6 2.87 -10.46 -6.81
C GLU A 6 4.34 -10.28 -6.38
N GLN A 7 5.19 -11.25 -6.73
CA GLN A 7 6.62 -11.19 -6.42
C GLN A 7 7.39 -10.63 -7.61
N SER A 8 8.24 -9.64 -7.37
CA SER A 8 9.12 -9.08 -8.38
C SER A 8 10.53 -8.98 -7.79
N GLY A 9 11.36 -10.00 -8.05
CA GLY A 9 12.67 -10.08 -7.42
C GLY A 9 12.52 -10.24 -5.92
N ASP A 10 13.15 -9.34 -5.14
CA ASP A 10 13.02 -9.32 -3.69
C ASP A 10 11.94 -8.33 -3.22
N VAL A 11 11.15 -7.79 -4.13
CA VAL A 11 10.05 -6.87 -3.83
C VAL A 11 8.72 -7.59 -3.97
N VAL A 12 7.83 -7.37 -3.01
CA VAL A 12 6.45 -7.86 -3.09
C VAL A 12 5.56 -6.69 -3.46
N ILE A 13 4.73 -6.87 -4.50
CA ILE A 13 3.75 -5.88 -4.92
C ILE A 13 2.38 -6.34 -4.45
N VAL A 14 1.73 -5.53 -3.62
CA VAL A 14 0.37 -5.79 -3.18
C VAL A 14 -0.56 -4.91 -4.00
N HIS A 15 -1.39 -5.55 -4.82
CA HIS A 15 -2.38 -4.83 -5.63
C HIS A 15 -3.63 -4.63 -4.77
N ALA A 16 -3.80 -3.41 -4.29
CA ALA A 16 -4.99 -3.07 -3.52
C ALA A 16 -6.16 -2.88 -4.47
N GLY A 17 -7.23 -3.49 -4.18
CA GLY A 17 -8.52 -3.36 -4.84
C GLY A 17 -9.55 -3.60 -3.77
N PRO A 18 -10.78 -3.50 -4.07
CA PRO A 18 -11.50 -3.00 -5.24
C PRO A 18 -11.43 -1.47 -5.36
N ALA A 19 -12.26 -0.91 -6.28
CA ALA A 19 -12.32 0.53 -6.49
C ALA A 19 -12.52 1.31 -5.19
N ARG A 20 -13.25 0.76 -4.24
CA ARG A 20 -13.46 1.36 -2.91
C ARG A 20 -12.80 0.47 -1.87
N LEU A 21 -11.67 0.91 -1.34
CA LEU A 21 -10.95 0.15 -0.33
C LEU A 21 -11.52 0.46 1.05
N MET A 22 -12.44 -0.38 1.49
CA MET A 22 -13.10 -0.26 2.78
C MET A 22 -13.53 -1.66 3.20
N HIS A 23 -14.04 -1.81 4.43
CA HIS A 23 -14.47 -3.12 4.92
C HIS A 23 -15.47 -3.78 3.96
N PRO A 24 -15.38 -5.10 3.66
CA PRO A 24 -14.43 -6.07 4.24
C PRO A 24 -13.09 -6.18 3.51
N SER A 25 -12.92 -5.60 2.34
CA SER A 25 -11.68 -5.67 1.57
C SER A 25 -10.49 -5.08 2.31
N LEU A 26 -10.75 -4.09 3.16
CA LEU A 26 -9.71 -3.48 3.97
C LEU A 26 -9.05 -4.49 4.91
N SER A 27 -9.85 -5.39 5.51
CA SER A 27 -9.32 -6.44 6.38
C SER A 27 -8.42 -7.39 5.62
N GLU A 28 -8.80 -7.76 4.40
CA GLU A 28 -8.01 -8.65 3.55
C GLU A 28 -6.69 -7.98 3.17
N PHE A 29 -6.76 -6.72 2.80
CA PHE A 29 -5.58 -5.93 2.46
C PHE A 29 -4.62 -5.85 3.65
N SER A 30 -5.12 -5.50 4.82
CA SER A 30 -4.32 -5.40 6.05
C SER A 30 -3.67 -6.73 6.38
N THR A 31 -4.43 -7.83 6.34
CA THR A 31 -3.93 -9.16 6.65
C THR A 31 -2.81 -9.56 5.69
N LEU A 32 -2.97 -9.25 4.41
CA LEU A 32 -1.99 -9.61 3.40
C LEU A 32 -0.67 -8.87 3.61
N VAL A 33 -0.72 -7.56 3.83
CA VAL A 33 0.48 -6.76 4.06
C VAL A 33 1.15 -7.14 5.38
N THR A 34 0.37 -7.28 6.45
CA THR A 34 0.89 -7.70 7.74
C THR A 34 1.58 -9.06 7.64
N GLY A 35 0.99 -9.98 6.89
CA GLY A 35 1.57 -11.30 6.66
C GLY A 35 2.92 -11.22 5.94
N GLU A 36 3.07 -10.34 4.96
CA GLU A 36 4.34 -10.17 4.26
C GLU A 36 5.41 -9.60 5.20
N ILE A 37 5.05 -8.64 6.02
CA ILE A 37 5.97 -8.07 7.00
C ILE A 37 6.44 -9.16 7.98
N ALA A 38 5.49 -9.97 8.47
CA ALA A 38 5.79 -11.04 9.41
C ALA A 38 6.68 -12.12 8.81
N ARG A 39 6.59 -12.35 7.50
CA ARG A 39 7.43 -13.34 6.81
C ARG A 39 8.85 -12.85 6.55
N GLY A 40 9.14 -11.59 6.86
CA GLY A 40 10.46 -11.02 6.67
C GLY A 40 10.65 -10.28 5.35
N THR A 41 9.58 -10.04 4.59
CA THR A 41 9.65 -9.22 3.38
C THR A 41 10.10 -7.82 3.75
N ARG A 42 11.13 -7.30 3.08
CA ARG A 42 11.71 -6.00 3.41
C ARG A 42 11.33 -4.89 2.44
N LYS A 43 10.87 -5.25 1.24
CA LYS A 43 10.54 -4.28 0.18
C LYS A 43 9.13 -4.57 -0.29
N ILE A 44 8.23 -3.64 -0.04
CA ILE A 44 6.81 -3.80 -0.35
C ILE A 44 6.33 -2.58 -1.11
N VAL A 45 5.68 -2.81 -2.25
CA VAL A 45 5.00 -1.78 -3.02
C VAL A 45 3.50 -2.04 -2.91
N ILE A 46 2.75 -1.00 -2.57
CA ILE A 46 1.28 -1.09 -2.58
C ILE A 46 0.79 -0.35 -3.82
N ASN A 47 0.20 -1.09 -4.74
CA ASN A 47 -0.32 -0.52 -5.98
C ASN A 47 -1.80 -0.20 -5.82
N PHE A 48 -2.12 1.10 -5.91
CA PHE A 48 -3.48 1.61 -5.80
C PHE A 48 -4.13 1.89 -7.16
N GLY A 49 -3.56 1.35 -8.24
CA GLY A 49 -4.04 1.65 -9.58
C GLY A 49 -5.52 1.35 -9.81
N GLY A 50 -6.07 0.38 -9.08
CA GLY A 50 -7.48 0.04 -9.16
C GLY A 50 -8.36 0.73 -8.13
N VAL A 51 -7.78 1.51 -7.22
CA VAL A 51 -8.52 2.12 -6.11
C VAL A 51 -8.91 3.54 -6.47
N GLU A 52 -10.22 3.84 -6.37
CA GLU A 52 -10.76 5.16 -6.66
C GLU A 52 -11.13 5.91 -5.40
N TYR A 53 -11.27 5.22 -4.27
CA TYR A 53 -11.70 5.83 -3.03
C TYR A 53 -11.16 5.09 -1.81
N LEU A 54 -10.74 5.85 -0.81
CA LEU A 54 -10.36 5.34 0.51
C LEU A 54 -11.20 6.07 1.56
N ASP A 55 -11.63 5.36 2.61
CA ASP A 55 -12.26 6.03 3.75
C ASP A 55 -11.18 6.31 4.81
N SER A 56 -11.58 6.97 5.90
CA SER A 56 -10.64 7.30 6.98
C SER A 56 -10.07 6.05 7.65
N ALA A 57 -10.84 4.97 7.70
CA ALA A 57 -10.36 3.70 8.25
C ALA A 57 -9.26 3.12 7.38
N ALA A 58 -9.38 3.23 6.06
CA ALA A 58 -8.34 2.76 5.14
C ALA A 58 -7.05 3.58 5.29
N ILE A 59 -7.18 4.89 5.43
CA ILE A 59 -6.02 5.76 5.64
C ILE A 59 -5.33 5.43 6.97
N GLY A 60 -6.10 5.24 8.03
CA GLY A 60 -5.57 4.83 9.32
C GLY A 60 -4.86 3.49 9.27
N CYS A 61 -5.44 2.54 8.53
CA CYS A 61 -4.85 1.23 8.30
C CYS A 61 -3.50 1.36 7.59
N LEU A 62 -3.43 2.19 6.56
CA LEU A 62 -2.20 2.40 5.81
C LEU A 62 -1.09 2.96 6.70
N MET A 63 -1.40 3.91 7.56
CA MET A 63 -0.43 4.47 8.50
C MET A 63 0.03 3.42 9.52
N ASP A 64 -0.90 2.56 9.96
CA ASP A 64 -0.55 1.49 10.88
C ASP A 64 0.38 0.48 10.24
N LEU A 65 0.13 0.13 8.99
CA LEU A 65 1.00 -0.77 8.23
C LEU A 65 2.39 -0.15 8.03
N TYR A 66 2.45 1.15 7.80
CA TYR A 66 3.72 1.87 7.71
C TYR A 66 4.52 1.74 9.02
N ARG A 67 3.87 1.92 10.17
CA ARG A 67 4.53 1.77 11.46
C ARG A 67 5.04 0.35 11.68
N GLN A 68 4.23 -0.64 11.33
CA GLN A 68 4.62 -2.05 11.46
C GLN A 68 5.83 -2.36 10.56
N ALA A 69 5.81 -1.87 9.33
CA ALA A 69 6.91 -2.07 8.39
C ALA A 69 8.20 -1.44 8.92
N THR A 70 8.11 -0.20 9.37
CA THR A 70 9.27 0.52 9.90
C THR A 70 9.87 -0.22 11.10
N ALA A 71 9.02 -0.69 12.00
CA ALA A 71 9.47 -1.44 13.18
C ALA A 71 10.17 -2.75 12.80
N ALA A 72 9.77 -3.35 11.69
CA ALA A 72 10.37 -4.60 11.20
C ALA A 72 11.56 -4.39 10.26
N GLY A 73 11.91 -3.14 9.98
CA GLY A 73 12.99 -2.84 9.04
C GLY A 73 12.59 -2.97 7.59
N ALA A 74 11.29 -2.96 7.30
CA ALA A 74 10.76 -3.02 5.94
C ALA A 74 10.40 -1.62 5.43
N THR A 75 10.36 -1.47 4.11
CA THR A 75 9.99 -0.22 3.46
C THR A 75 8.73 -0.42 2.64
N LEU A 76 7.75 0.44 2.85
CA LEU A 76 6.54 0.50 2.05
C LEU A 76 6.62 1.68 1.09
N LYS A 77 6.32 1.44 -0.19
CA LYS A 77 6.19 2.49 -1.19
C LYS A 77 4.82 2.37 -1.82
N LEU A 78 4.26 3.50 -2.22
CA LEU A 78 2.94 3.55 -2.85
C LEU A 78 3.09 3.78 -4.34
N ALA A 79 2.20 3.23 -5.14
CA ALA A 79 2.26 3.36 -6.59
C ALA A 79 0.87 3.50 -7.20
N GLY A 80 0.78 4.17 -8.32
CA GLY A 80 -0.42 4.23 -9.11
C GLY A 80 -1.57 5.00 -8.49
N LEU A 81 -1.29 5.99 -7.66
CA LEU A 81 -2.34 6.77 -7.01
C LEU A 81 -3.18 7.54 -8.04
N ARG A 82 -4.48 7.34 -8.01
CA ARG A 82 -5.40 8.16 -8.80
C ARG A 82 -5.56 9.51 -8.13
N SER A 83 -5.94 10.53 -8.89
CA SER A 83 -6.03 11.92 -8.40
C SER A 83 -6.80 12.05 -7.09
N ARG A 84 -7.97 11.42 -7.00
CA ARG A 84 -8.80 11.49 -5.79
C ARG A 84 -8.09 10.90 -4.58
N VAL A 85 -7.46 9.73 -4.76
CA VAL A 85 -6.74 9.06 -3.69
C VAL A 85 -5.53 9.89 -3.28
N GLU A 86 -4.77 10.40 -4.25
CA GLU A 86 -3.63 11.25 -3.97
C GLU A 86 -4.03 12.49 -3.17
N THR A 87 -5.14 13.12 -3.54
CA THR A 87 -5.66 14.27 -2.81
C THR A 87 -5.98 13.90 -1.37
N MET A 88 -6.64 12.77 -1.15
CA MET A 88 -6.98 12.32 0.20
C MET A 88 -5.74 12.07 1.05
N LEU A 89 -4.72 11.44 0.48
CA LEU A 89 -3.47 11.19 1.21
C LEU A 89 -2.71 12.47 1.50
N THR A 90 -2.75 13.44 0.57
CA THR A 90 -2.11 14.74 0.76
C THR A 90 -2.79 15.53 1.88
N LEU A 91 -4.12 15.54 1.89
CA LEU A 91 -4.89 16.27 2.91
C LEU A 91 -4.65 15.73 4.32
N THR A 92 -4.39 14.44 4.46
CA THR A 92 -4.12 13.81 5.75
C THR A 92 -2.64 13.78 6.09
N GLY A 93 -1.76 14.18 5.17
CA GLY A 93 -0.31 14.14 5.38
C GLY A 93 0.30 12.75 5.26
N THR A 94 -0.49 11.76 4.89
CA THR A 94 -0.04 10.36 4.80
C THR A 94 1.10 10.19 3.80
N ASN A 95 1.04 10.92 2.68
CA ASN A 95 2.06 10.82 1.64
C ASN A 95 3.41 11.43 2.03
N GLN A 96 3.52 12.08 3.20
CA GLN A 96 4.79 12.59 3.70
C GLN A 96 5.66 11.49 4.31
N PHE A 97 5.06 10.34 4.63
CA PHE A 97 5.75 9.24 5.29
C PHE A 97 6.20 8.16 4.32
N MET A 98 5.56 8.05 3.17
CA MET A 98 5.83 6.99 2.20
C MET A 98 6.05 7.59 0.81
N GLU A 99 7.06 7.08 0.10
CA GLU A 99 7.29 7.51 -1.27
C GLU A 99 6.13 7.08 -2.16
N THR A 100 5.80 7.93 -3.12
CA THR A 100 4.77 7.64 -4.10
C THR A 100 5.40 7.62 -5.49
N HIS A 101 4.94 6.71 -6.33
CA HIS A 101 5.45 6.53 -7.68
C HIS A 101 4.28 6.42 -8.66
N PRO A 102 4.48 6.78 -9.94
CA PRO A 102 3.38 6.76 -10.90
C PRO A 102 2.84 5.36 -11.19
N ASP A 103 3.68 4.34 -11.04
CA ASP A 103 3.26 2.95 -11.26
C ASP A 103 4.13 1.98 -10.45
N ALA A 104 3.70 0.73 -10.40
CA ALA A 104 4.39 -0.30 -9.63
C ALA A 104 5.80 -0.57 -10.16
N ALA A 105 5.99 -0.57 -11.47
CA ALA A 105 7.30 -0.82 -12.07
C ALA A 105 8.33 0.22 -11.63
N THR A 106 7.94 1.49 -11.63
CA THR A 106 8.81 2.59 -11.18
C THR A 106 9.13 2.45 -9.70
N ALA A 107 8.12 2.10 -8.89
CA ALA A 107 8.31 1.89 -7.46
C ALA A 107 9.29 0.76 -7.18
N VAL A 108 9.16 -0.35 -7.88
CA VAL A 108 10.06 -1.50 -7.72
C VAL A 108 11.51 -1.10 -8.04
N LYS A 109 11.70 -0.33 -9.09
CA LYS A 109 13.05 0.11 -9.50
C LYS A 109 13.68 1.11 -8.54
N SER A 110 12.87 1.73 -7.70
CA SER A 110 13.35 2.77 -6.79
C SER A 110 14.00 2.25 -5.51
N PHE A 111 13.89 0.95 -5.27
CA PHE A 111 14.55 0.32 -4.12
C PHE A 111 16.04 0.19 -4.30
#